data_f860a23ebfd7f20f5fb1fa795222e791
#
_entry.id   f860a23ebfd7f20f5fb1fa795222e791
#
_cell.length_a   1.000
_cell.length_b   1.000
_cell.length_c   1.000
_cell.angle_alpha   90.00
_cell.angle_beta   90.00
_cell.angle_gamma   90.00
#
_symmetry.space_group_name_H-M   'P 1'
#
loop_
_entity.id
_entity.type
_entity.pdbx_description
1 polymer ?
#
loop_
_entity_poly.entity_id
_entity_poly.type
_entity_poly.pdbx_seq_one_letter_code
_entity_poly.pdbx_strand_id
1 'polypeptide(L)'
;MNNPDVYLYGMTLLSTIHQLKAKFPSADGYQEIIRTFVIPGGEAANGAIVLSNLGVPVTLDGSFLGDLTAEPLREYLQKRSVDCSLLHHHPGFPGWRDIVFCDGDTRTVFGWFVDYFSGGHKFWNKPSEQAIESAKCVALDPFFGAESEEVAWLCLKHHTDFVTIDSRFDTVIAKGARAIICSKEFLDREYPAVDYEAMLEQYQSNCAGLIIFTFGSHPVLFASAGKTIETFQPYSIKVVDTLAAGDTFRAGVVYGILKGWSDLEVVRFASATAAVSCLRFPSVYEPPTIAEITELINSRPD
;
A
#
# COMPACT_ATOMS: atom_id res chain seq x y z
N MET A 1 4.54 -21.73 -14.41
CA MET A 1 4.04 -20.51 -13.76
C MET A 1 4.55 -19.35 -14.59
N ASN A 2 3.69 -18.41 -15.00
CA ASN A 2 4.19 -17.20 -15.66
C ASN A 2 4.94 -16.39 -14.61
N ASN A 3 6.13 -15.88 -14.94
CA ASN A 3 6.86 -15.00 -14.05
C ASN A 3 5.99 -13.78 -13.72
N PRO A 4 5.87 -13.36 -12.45
CA PRO A 4 5.12 -12.17 -12.10
C PRO A 4 5.81 -10.92 -12.65
N ASP A 5 5.02 -9.92 -13.07
CA ASP A 5 5.57 -8.60 -13.36
C ASP A 5 5.90 -7.85 -12.04
N VAL A 6 5.08 -8.08 -11.00
CA VAL A 6 5.30 -7.51 -9.67
C VAL A 6 5.23 -8.58 -8.58
N TYR A 7 6.25 -8.62 -7.74
CA TYR A 7 6.25 -9.35 -6.49
C TYR A 7 5.93 -8.38 -5.35
N LEU A 8 4.90 -8.70 -4.56
CA LEU A 8 4.54 -7.89 -3.40
C LEU A 8 4.88 -8.67 -2.13
N TYR A 9 5.72 -8.06 -1.28
CA TYR A 9 6.10 -8.62 0.00
C TYR A 9 5.65 -7.72 1.14
N GLY A 10 4.70 -8.20 1.95
CA GLY A 10 4.19 -7.40 3.05
C GLY A 10 2.90 -7.90 3.66
N MET A 11 2.16 -6.95 4.22
CA MET A 11 0.98 -7.22 5.02
C MET A 11 -0.19 -7.70 4.18
N THR A 12 -0.70 -8.87 4.57
CA THR A 12 -1.97 -9.44 4.09
C THR A 12 -2.79 -9.86 5.28
N LEU A 13 -3.99 -9.34 5.41
CA LEU A 13 -4.89 -9.61 6.52
C LEU A 13 -6.34 -9.73 6.05
N LEU A 14 -7.21 -10.23 6.90
CA LEU A 14 -8.66 -10.26 6.67
C LEU A 14 -9.31 -9.12 7.45
N SER A 15 -9.82 -8.12 6.73
CA SER A 15 -10.55 -6.98 7.30
C SER A 15 -12.04 -7.25 7.38
N THR A 16 -12.63 -6.96 8.53
CA THR A 16 -14.09 -6.86 8.69
C THR A 16 -14.46 -5.38 8.78
N ILE A 17 -15.04 -4.85 7.72
CA ILE A 17 -15.37 -3.41 7.60
C ILE A 17 -16.85 -3.22 7.84
N HIS A 18 -17.18 -2.42 8.86
CA HIS A 18 -18.55 -2.04 9.22
C HIS A 18 -18.82 -0.59 8.83
N GLN A 19 -19.81 -0.37 7.99
CA GLN A 19 -20.33 0.97 7.75
C GLN A 19 -21.37 1.31 8.82
N LEU A 20 -21.12 2.37 9.56
CA LEU A 20 -22.05 2.88 10.57
C LEU A 20 -23.09 3.81 9.96
N LYS A 21 -24.27 3.85 10.57
CA LYS A 21 -25.39 4.74 10.15
C LYS A 21 -25.08 6.21 10.45
N ALA A 22 -24.34 6.48 11.51
CA ALA A 22 -23.91 7.80 11.93
C ALA A 22 -22.53 7.70 12.62
N LYS A 23 -22.11 8.75 13.30
CA LYS A 23 -20.79 8.86 13.95
C LYS A 23 -20.50 7.69 14.90
N PHE A 24 -19.21 7.34 14.99
CA PHE A 24 -18.73 6.34 15.94
C PHE A 24 -19.20 6.73 17.37
N PRO A 25 -19.84 5.81 18.13
CA PRO A 25 -20.47 6.16 19.40
C PRO A 25 -19.40 6.48 20.47
N SER A 26 -19.78 7.32 21.42
CA SER A 26 -19.03 7.46 22.67
C SER A 26 -19.11 6.19 23.51
N ALA A 27 -18.27 6.09 24.54
CA ALA A 27 -18.38 4.99 25.51
C ALA A 27 -19.81 4.89 26.07
N ASP A 28 -20.28 3.64 26.25
CA ASP A 28 -21.66 3.28 26.66
C ASP A 28 -22.74 3.67 25.63
N GLY A 29 -22.37 4.19 24.46
CA GLY A 29 -23.29 4.52 23.38
C GLY A 29 -23.63 3.32 22.47
N TYR A 30 -24.64 3.52 21.62
CA TYR A 30 -25.08 2.54 20.61
C TYR A 30 -25.03 3.17 19.23
N GLN A 31 -24.64 2.37 18.22
CA GLN A 31 -24.75 2.76 16.81
C GLN A 31 -25.09 1.56 15.94
N GLU A 32 -25.90 1.78 14.91
CA GLU A 32 -26.31 0.75 13.96
C GLU A 32 -25.26 0.55 12.87
N ILE A 33 -25.02 -0.72 12.52
CA ILE A 33 -24.24 -1.13 11.35
C ILE A 33 -25.24 -1.29 10.19
N ILE A 34 -25.00 -0.57 9.09
CA ILE A 34 -25.86 -0.64 7.89
C ILE A 34 -25.32 -1.58 6.82
N ARG A 35 -23.99 -1.79 6.77
CA ARG A 35 -23.35 -2.78 5.88
C ARG A 35 -22.11 -3.36 6.52
N THR A 36 -21.80 -4.61 6.19
CA THR A 36 -20.57 -5.29 6.60
C THR A 36 -19.92 -5.91 5.38
N PHE A 37 -18.61 -5.76 5.28
CA PHE A 37 -17.77 -6.38 4.27
C PHE A 37 -16.66 -7.18 4.95
N VAL A 38 -16.36 -8.36 4.42
CA VAL A 38 -15.23 -9.18 4.82
C VAL A 38 -14.35 -9.35 3.59
N ILE A 39 -13.21 -8.65 3.57
CA ILE A 39 -12.35 -8.53 2.39
C ILE A 39 -10.87 -8.56 2.80
N PRO A 40 -9.94 -8.84 1.88
CA PRO A 40 -8.52 -8.63 2.15
C PRO A 40 -8.24 -7.19 2.53
N GLY A 41 -7.30 -7.01 3.44
CA GLY A 41 -6.69 -5.75 3.85
C GLY A 41 -5.17 -5.95 3.97
N GLY A 42 -4.50 -4.89 4.37
CA GLY A 42 -3.04 -4.81 4.41
C GLY A 42 -2.47 -4.25 3.12
N GLU A 43 -1.36 -3.58 3.26
CA GLU A 43 -0.79 -2.73 2.22
C GLU A 43 -0.40 -3.54 0.98
N ALA A 44 0.19 -4.73 1.16
CA ALA A 44 0.57 -5.60 0.05
C ALA A 44 -0.65 -6.20 -0.65
N ALA A 45 -1.66 -6.69 0.10
CA ALA A 45 -2.84 -7.28 -0.49
C ALA A 45 -3.68 -6.26 -1.26
N ASN A 46 -3.88 -5.05 -0.71
CA ASN A 46 -4.57 -3.96 -1.38
C ASN A 46 -3.85 -3.56 -2.68
N GLY A 47 -2.52 -3.40 -2.61
CA GLY A 47 -1.69 -3.11 -3.78
C GLY A 47 -1.80 -4.20 -4.85
N ALA A 48 -1.78 -5.48 -4.47
CA ALA A 48 -1.91 -6.61 -5.38
C ALA A 48 -3.26 -6.62 -6.11
N ILE A 49 -4.36 -6.38 -5.38
CA ILE A 49 -5.71 -6.32 -5.94
C ILE A 49 -5.81 -5.19 -6.96
N VAL A 50 -5.30 -4.00 -6.64
CA VAL A 50 -5.31 -2.85 -7.56
C VAL A 50 -4.47 -3.12 -8.80
N LEU A 51 -3.22 -3.57 -8.65
CA LEU A 51 -2.33 -3.88 -9.78
C LEU A 51 -2.91 -4.97 -10.68
N SER A 52 -3.46 -6.05 -10.10
CA SER A 52 -4.12 -7.09 -10.88
C SER A 52 -5.31 -6.55 -11.69
N ASN A 53 -6.11 -5.65 -11.10
CA ASN A 53 -7.22 -5.02 -11.81
C ASN A 53 -6.75 -4.07 -12.95
N LEU A 54 -5.54 -3.51 -12.82
CA LEU A 54 -4.88 -2.75 -13.88
C LEU A 54 -4.21 -3.65 -14.94
N GLY A 55 -4.40 -4.98 -14.86
CA GLY A 55 -3.88 -5.95 -15.81
C GLY A 55 -2.41 -6.34 -15.61
N VAL A 56 -1.85 -6.08 -14.43
CA VAL A 56 -0.46 -6.45 -14.09
C VAL A 56 -0.45 -7.83 -13.41
N PRO A 57 0.32 -8.82 -13.92
CA PRO A 57 0.53 -10.09 -13.23
C PRO A 57 1.27 -9.88 -11.90
N VAL A 58 0.68 -10.34 -10.80
CA VAL A 58 1.20 -10.12 -9.44
C VAL A 58 1.32 -11.44 -8.67
N THR A 59 2.36 -11.53 -7.84
CA THR A 59 2.50 -12.60 -6.83
C THR A 59 2.63 -11.95 -5.46
N LEU A 60 1.83 -12.41 -4.50
CA LEU A 60 1.74 -11.90 -3.13
C LEU A 60 2.43 -12.85 -2.16
N ASP A 61 3.25 -12.29 -1.27
CA ASP A 61 4.02 -13.01 -0.25
C ASP A 61 4.15 -12.16 1.03
N GLY A 62 4.74 -12.71 2.06
CA GLY A 62 5.02 -12.07 3.34
C GLY A 62 4.20 -12.69 4.47
N SER A 63 2.99 -12.19 4.73
CA SER A 63 2.16 -12.66 5.84
C SER A 63 1.81 -14.15 5.77
N PHE A 64 1.91 -14.86 6.90
CA PHE A 64 1.28 -16.17 7.01
C PHE A 64 -0.24 -16.03 7.02
N LEU A 65 -0.91 -16.95 6.35
CA LEU A 65 -2.34 -17.17 6.50
C LEU A 65 -2.60 -18.01 7.77
N GLY A 66 -3.65 -17.70 8.51
CA GLY A 66 -4.04 -18.44 9.68
C GLY A 66 -5.30 -19.26 9.52
N ASP A 67 -5.68 -19.98 10.57
CA ASP A 67 -6.83 -20.91 10.55
C ASP A 67 -8.16 -20.22 10.21
N LEU A 68 -8.32 -18.92 10.55
CA LEU A 68 -9.54 -18.16 10.28
C LEU A 68 -9.45 -17.32 8.98
N THR A 69 -8.26 -17.19 8.40
CA THR A 69 -8.04 -16.26 7.28
C THR A 69 -7.63 -16.93 5.98
N ALA A 70 -7.13 -18.17 6.03
CA ALA A 70 -6.55 -18.84 4.86
C ALA A 70 -7.56 -19.03 3.73
N GLU A 71 -8.71 -19.60 4.03
CA GLU A 71 -9.73 -19.90 3.01
C GLU A 71 -10.33 -18.64 2.41
N PRO A 72 -10.89 -17.68 3.21
CA PRO A 72 -11.51 -16.48 2.66
C PRO A 72 -10.52 -15.59 1.89
N LEU A 73 -9.26 -15.47 2.34
CA LEU A 73 -8.26 -14.69 1.64
C LEU A 73 -7.89 -15.33 0.29
N ARG A 74 -7.60 -16.64 0.26
CA ARG A 74 -7.27 -17.34 -0.99
C ARG A 74 -8.41 -17.26 -2.00
N GLU A 75 -9.64 -17.52 -1.59
CA GLU A 75 -10.80 -17.44 -2.45
C GLU A 75 -10.97 -16.03 -3.06
N TYR A 76 -10.85 -15.00 -2.24
CA TYR A 76 -11.00 -13.63 -2.69
C TYR A 76 -9.89 -13.19 -3.65
N LEU A 77 -8.63 -13.48 -3.31
CA LEU A 77 -7.46 -13.11 -4.09
C LEU A 77 -7.41 -13.84 -5.43
N GLN A 78 -7.70 -15.15 -5.45
CA GLN A 78 -7.74 -15.95 -6.68
C GLN A 78 -8.83 -15.48 -7.65
N LYS A 79 -10.02 -15.12 -7.14
CA LYS A 79 -11.09 -14.54 -7.96
C LYS A 79 -10.67 -13.23 -8.63
N ARG A 80 -9.67 -12.56 -8.11
CA ARG A 80 -9.11 -11.32 -8.65
C ARG A 80 -7.77 -11.53 -9.38
N SER A 81 -7.47 -12.77 -9.75
CA SER A 81 -6.24 -13.14 -10.47
C SER A 81 -4.94 -12.75 -9.77
N VAL A 82 -4.95 -12.66 -8.44
CA VAL A 82 -3.75 -12.48 -7.62
C VAL A 82 -3.16 -13.85 -7.33
N ASP A 83 -1.89 -14.07 -7.71
CA ASP A 83 -1.18 -15.28 -7.30
C ASP A 83 -0.80 -15.20 -5.84
N CYS A 84 -1.41 -16.05 -5.02
CA CYS A 84 -1.17 -16.19 -3.58
C CYS A 84 -0.49 -17.52 -3.22
N SER A 85 0.23 -18.13 -4.16
CA SER A 85 0.89 -19.43 -3.97
C SER A 85 2.00 -19.39 -2.92
N LEU A 86 2.59 -18.23 -2.67
CA LEU A 86 3.63 -18.01 -1.66
C LEU A 86 3.05 -17.65 -0.28
N LEU A 87 1.75 -17.42 -0.15
CA LEU A 87 1.12 -17.22 1.16
C LEU A 87 0.89 -18.58 1.85
N HIS A 88 1.73 -18.89 2.82
CA HIS A 88 1.67 -20.17 3.53
C HIS A 88 0.69 -20.14 4.70
N HIS A 89 -0.05 -21.23 4.88
CA HIS A 89 -0.88 -21.44 6.07
C HIS A 89 -0.02 -21.86 7.25
N HIS A 90 -0.19 -21.20 8.39
CA HIS A 90 0.45 -21.53 9.66
C HIS A 90 -0.60 -22.12 10.62
N PRO A 91 -0.60 -23.45 10.87
CA PRO A 91 -1.56 -24.09 11.76
C PRO A 91 -1.48 -23.55 13.21
N GLY A 92 -2.62 -23.33 13.82
CA GLY A 92 -2.72 -22.78 15.19
C GLY A 92 -2.57 -21.26 15.27
N PHE A 93 -2.25 -20.59 14.17
CA PHE A 93 -2.28 -19.14 14.08
C PHE A 93 -3.67 -18.69 13.63
N PRO A 94 -4.37 -17.79 14.33
CA PRO A 94 -5.70 -17.34 13.90
C PRO A 94 -5.68 -16.59 12.55
N GLY A 95 -4.56 -15.96 12.20
CA GLY A 95 -4.37 -15.10 11.04
C GLY A 95 -4.39 -13.62 11.39
N TRP A 96 -3.77 -12.82 10.53
CA TRP A 96 -3.81 -11.38 10.60
C TRP A 96 -5.23 -10.90 10.31
N ARG A 97 -5.79 -10.08 11.21
CA ARG A 97 -7.18 -9.62 11.13
C ARG A 97 -7.32 -8.23 11.73
N ASP A 98 -8.30 -7.51 11.26
CA ASP A 98 -8.79 -6.30 11.90
C ASP A 98 -10.32 -6.16 11.80
N ILE A 99 -10.84 -5.21 12.55
CA ILE A 99 -12.22 -4.74 12.47
C ILE A 99 -12.13 -3.24 12.27
N VAL A 100 -12.78 -2.76 11.21
CA VAL A 100 -12.79 -1.34 10.83
C VAL A 100 -14.22 -0.82 10.92
N PHE A 101 -14.42 0.26 11.64
CA PHE A 101 -15.68 1.00 11.67
C PHE A 101 -15.52 2.30 10.90
N CYS A 102 -16.36 2.50 9.89
CA CYS A 102 -16.39 3.71 9.08
C CYS A 102 -17.69 4.46 9.31
N ASP A 103 -17.63 5.74 9.71
CA ASP A 103 -18.78 6.57 10.07
C ASP A 103 -19.08 7.66 9.03
N GLY A 104 -18.50 7.55 7.84
CA GLY A 104 -18.65 8.48 6.73
C GLY A 104 -17.59 9.60 6.72
N ASP A 105 -17.01 9.98 7.87
CA ASP A 105 -15.96 11.01 7.95
C ASP A 105 -14.64 10.43 8.44
N THR A 106 -14.70 9.42 9.32
CA THR A 106 -13.52 8.82 9.95
C THR A 106 -13.59 7.30 9.90
N ARG A 107 -12.43 6.67 10.14
CA ARG A 107 -12.30 5.24 10.36
C ARG A 107 -11.66 4.97 11.72
N THR A 108 -12.15 3.97 12.42
CA THR A 108 -11.57 3.45 13.65
C THR A 108 -11.22 1.98 13.46
N VAL A 109 -9.95 1.63 13.68
CA VAL A 109 -9.41 0.31 13.43
C VAL A 109 -9.11 -0.39 14.75
N PHE A 110 -9.56 -1.62 14.88
CA PHE A 110 -9.22 -2.55 15.97
C PHE A 110 -8.50 -3.76 15.39
N GLY A 111 -7.33 -4.08 15.89
CA GLY A 111 -6.53 -5.20 15.40
C GLY A 111 -5.84 -5.95 16.52
N TRP A 112 -5.22 -7.07 16.18
CA TRP A 112 -4.44 -7.93 17.09
C TRP A 112 -2.94 -7.86 16.78
N PHE A 113 -2.45 -6.73 16.26
CA PHE A 113 -1.11 -6.63 15.65
C PHE A 113 0.02 -6.62 16.69
N VAL A 114 -0.19 -5.99 17.84
CA VAL A 114 0.86 -5.80 18.85
C VAL A 114 1.48 -7.13 19.28
N ASP A 115 0.65 -8.11 19.61
CA ASP A 115 1.12 -9.43 20.06
C ASP A 115 1.87 -10.19 18.96
N TYR A 116 1.48 -10.01 17.70
CA TYR A 116 2.12 -10.68 16.57
C TYR A 116 3.47 -10.07 16.19
N PHE A 117 3.64 -8.76 16.38
CA PHE A 117 4.92 -8.10 16.15
C PHE A 117 5.89 -8.21 17.34
N SER A 118 5.38 -8.24 18.59
CA SER A 118 6.19 -8.23 19.82
C SER A 118 6.36 -9.59 20.50
N GLY A 119 5.59 -10.59 20.11
CA GLY A 119 5.47 -11.88 20.82
C GLY A 119 6.62 -12.88 20.62
N GLY A 120 7.72 -12.51 19.97
CA GLY A 120 8.89 -13.39 19.75
C GLY A 120 8.68 -14.48 18.69
N HIS A 121 7.47 -14.68 18.18
CA HIS A 121 7.18 -15.54 17.04
C HIS A 121 6.94 -14.68 15.79
N LYS A 122 7.51 -15.12 14.66
CA LYS A 122 7.27 -14.47 13.36
C LYS A 122 6.08 -15.12 12.67
N PHE A 123 5.13 -14.30 12.24
CA PHE A 123 3.96 -14.75 11.49
C PHE A 123 4.02 -14.32 10.02
N TRP A 124 5.23 -14.35 9.44
CA TRP A 124 5.51 -14.04 8.03
C TRP A 124 6.65 -14.88 7.49
N ASN A 125 6.68 -15.03 6.17
CA ASN A 125 7.69 -15.79 5.45
C ASN A 125 9.03 -15.07 5.38
N LYS A 126 10.08 -15.84 5.11
CA LYS A 126 11.24 -15.31 4.40
C LYS A 126 10.87 -14.98 2.95
N PRO A 127 11.42 -13.90 2.38
CA PRO A 127 11.14 -13.56 0.99
C PRO A 127 11.63 -14.63 0.01
N SER A 128 10.92 -14.79 -1.11
CA SER A 128 11.34 -15.66 -2.21
C SER A 128 12.34 -14.96 -3.10
N GLU A 129 13.62 -15.31 -2.99
CA GLU A 129 14.68 -14.78 -3.86
C GLU A 129 14.37 -15.03 -5.34
N GLN A 130 13.88 -16.22 -5.70
CA GLN A 130 13.51 -16.55 -7.08
C GLN A 130 12.39 -15.64 -7.61
N ALA A 131 11.40 -15.31 -6.79
CA ALA A 131 10.31 -14.42 -7.19
C ALA A 131 10.82 -12.98 -7.38
N ILE A 132 11.71 -12.50 -6.51
CA ILE A 132 12.35 -11.19 -6.63
C ILE A 132 13.21 -11.10 -7.90
N GLU A 133 14.06 -12.10 -8.17
CA GLU A 133 14.91 -12.15 -9.38
C GLU A 133 14.10 -12.13 -10.66
N SER A 134 12.94 -12.78 -10.68
CA SER A 134 12.08 -12.88 -11.86
C SER A 134 11.12 -11.73 -12.06
N ALA A 135 10.87 -10.91 -11.03
CA ALA A 135 9.98 -9.77 -11.09
C ALA A 135 10.60 -8.57 -11.82
N LYS A 136 9.77 -7.77 -12.47
CA LYS A 136 10.19 -6.47 -13.04
C LYS A 136 10.25 -5.37 -11.99
N CYS A 137 9.42 -5.50 -10.94
CA CYS A 137 9.38 -4.58 -9.82
C CYS A 137 8.89 -5.29 -8.57
N VAL A 138 9.34 -4.85 -7.40
CA VAL A 138 8.88 -5.34 -6.10
C VAL A 138 8.14 -4.22 -5.37
N ALA A 139 6.99 -4.52 -4.76
CA ALA A 139 6.33 -3.64 -3.81
C ALA A 139 6.59 -4.17 -2.39
N LEU A 140 7.32 -3.38 -1.60
CA LEU A 140 7.86 -3.80 -0.30
C LEU A 140 7.20 -3.04 0.85
N ASP A 141 6.62 -3.76 1.81
CA ASP A 141 6.22 -3.18 3.09
C ASP A 141 7.38 -3.28 4.10
N PRO A 142 7.72 -2.19 4.81
CA PRO A 142 8.90 -2.17 5.70
C PRO A 142 8.65 -2.80 7.09
N PHE A 143 7.53 -3.51 7.29
CA PHE A 143 7.04 -3.85 8.63
C PHE A 143 7.59 -5.14 9.21
N PHE A 144 8.19 -6.02 8.39
CA PHE A 144 8.67 -7.34 8.84
C PHE A 144 10.15 -7.35 9.25
N GLY A 145 10.69 -6.19 9.64
CA GLY A 145 12.03 -6.08 10.20
C GLY A 145 13.11 -6.61 9.27
N ALA A 146 13.89 -7.58 9.75
CA ALA A 146 15.02 -8.13 8.99
C ALA A 146 14.61 -8.76 7.66
N GLU A 147 13.43 -9.35 7.55
CA GLU A 147 12.94 -9.94 6.30
C GLU A 147 12.57 -8.87 5.26
N SER A 148 12.04 -7.72 5.68
CA SER A 148 11.85 -6.57 4.79
C SER A 148 13.18 -5.99 4.31
N GLU A 149 14.20 -5.94 5.18
CA GLU A 149 15.55 -5.55 4.78
C GLU A 149 16.18 -6.57 3.83
N GLU A 150 15.96 -7.88 4.04
CA GLU A 150 16.39 -8.95 3.15
C GLU A 150 15.83 -8.78 1.74
N VAL A 151 14.53 -8.42 1.61
CA VAL A 151 13.93 -8.08 0.30
C VAL A 151 14.69 -6.96 -0.38
N ALA A 152 14.99 -5.86 0.32
CA ALA A 152 15.73 -4.74 -0.25
C ALA A 152 17.15 -5.17 -0.71
N TRP A 153 17.85 -5.96 0.10
CA TRP A 153 19.17 -6.51 -0.27
C TRP A 153 19.10 -7.43 -1.50
N LEU A 154 18.08 -8.29 -1.58
CA LEU A 154 17.88 -9.17 -2.73
C LEU A 154 17.56 -8.36 -3.99
N CYS A 155 16.71 -7.32 -3.88
CA CYS A 155 16.44 -6.41 -5.00
C CYS A 155 17.71 -5.73 -5.51
N LEU A 156 18.56 -5.22 -4.61
CA LEU A 156 19.84 -4.62 -4.98
C LEU A 156 20.80 -5.63 -5.63
N LYS A 157 20.84 -6.86 -5.10
CA LYS A 157 21.67 -7.95 -5.64
C LYS A 157 21.28 -8.33 -7.06
N HIS A 158 19.98 -8.41 -7.35
CA HIS A 158 19.44 -8.84 -8.65
C HIS A 158 19.13 -7.66 -9.59
N HIS A 159 19.42 -6.42 -9.19
CA HIS A 159 19.08 -5.21 -9.94
C HIS A 159 17.58 -5.08 -10.26
N THR A 160 16.73 -5.56 -9.35
CA THR A 160 15.28 -5.46 -9.45
C THR A 160 14.81 -4.16 -8.79
N ASP A 161 14.10 -3.32 -9.52
CA ASP A 161 13.51 -2.10 -8.95
C ASP A 161 12.50 -2.44 -7.85
N PHE A 162 12.46 -1.64 -6.78
CA PHE A 162 11.43 -1.79 -5.76
C PHE A 162 10.86 -0.45 -5.27
N VAL A 163 9.59 -0.50 -4.90
CA VAL A 163 8.82 0.62 -4.33
C VAL A 163 8.47 0.29 -2.89
N THR A 164 8.71 1.22 -2.00
CA THR A 164 8.39 1.08 -0.58
C THR A 164 7.56 2.24 -0.05
N ILE A 165 7.06 2.09 1.17
CA ILE A 165 6.31 3.10 1.91
C ILE A 165 6.95 3.35 3.27
N ASP A 166 6.68 4.50 3.86
CA ASP A 166 6.90 4.84 5.27
C ASP A 166 8.18 4.28 5.90
N SER A 167 9.31 4.47 5.20
CA SER A 167 10.64 4.06 5.64
C SER A 167 11.51 5.29 5.91
N ARG A 168 12.27 5.27 7.02
CA ARG A 168 13.20 6.35 7.36
C ARG A 168 14.33 6.44 6.32
N PHE A 169 14.75 7.65 5.97
CA PHE A 169 15.76 7.92 4.94
C PHE A 169 17.11 7.22 5.17
N ASP A 170 17.43 6.87 6.43
CA ASP A 170 18.69 6.27 6.83
C ASP A 170 18.70 4.73 6.72
N THR A 171 17.58 4.10 6.41
CA THR A 171 17.45 2.64 6.26
C THR A 171 17.96 2.14 4.91
N VAL A 172 18.36 0.85 4.84
CA VAL A 172 18.73 0.19 3.57
C VAL A 172 17.55 0.17 2.59
N ILE A 173 16.34 0.02 3.11
CA ILE A 173 15.11 -0.01 2.32
C ILE A 173 14.91 1.33 1.59
N ALA A 174 14.95 2.45 2.32
CA ALA A 174 14.78 3.77 1.71
C ALA A 174 15.90 4.11 0.71
N LYS A 175 17.16 3.82 1.08
CA LYS A 175 18.32 4.13 0.25
C LYS A 175 18.33 3.39 -1.09
N GLY A 176 17.86 2.16 -1.10
CA GLY A 176 17.85 1.30 -2.30
C GLY A 176 16.59 1.41 -3.15
N ALA A 177 15.53 2.03 -2.66
CA ALA A 177 14.25 2.06 -3.34
C ALA A 177 14.29 2.87 -4.65
N ARG A 178 13.62 2.35 -5.71
CA ARG A 178 13.35 3.09 -6.95
C ARG A 178 12.33 4.21 -6.73
N ALA A 179 11.38 3.98 -5.79
CA ALA A 179 10.53 5.03 -5.26
C ALA A 179 10.17 4.75 -3.80
N ILE A 180 10.09 5.81 -3.01
CA ILE A 180 9.62 5.79 -1.61
C ILE A 180 8.46 6.76 -1.45
N ILE A 181 7.39 6.29 -0.81
CA ILE A 181 6.21 7.09 -0.53
C ILE A 181 6.10 7.23 0.99
N CYS A 182 6.14 8.46 1.50
CA CYS A 182 5.95 8.73 2.93
C CYS A 182 4.63 9.45 3.15
N SER A 183 3.81 8.90 4.03
CA SER A 183 2.56 9.53 4.45
C SER A 183 2.82 10.68 5.43
N LYS A 184 1.91 11.65 5.49
CA LYS A 184 1.95 12.71 6.49
C LYS A 184 2.03 12.12 7.91
N GLU A 185 1.23 11.10 8.18
CA GLU A 185 1.16 10.44 9.48
C GLU A 185 2.51 9.82 9.88
N PHE A 186 3.21 9.23 8.92
CA PHE A 186 4.55 8.70 9.14
C PHE A 186 5.55 9.82 9.40
N LEU A 187 5.55 10.87 8.56
CA LEU A 187 6.47 12.00 8.69
C LEU A 187 6.31 12.72 10.04
N ASP A 188 5.07 12.98 10.45
CA ASP A 188 4.78 13.64 11.72
C ASP A 188 5.20 12.81 12.95
N ARG A 189 5.07 11.49 12.86
CA ARG A 189 5.45 10.55 13.92
C ARG A 189 6.97 10.40 14.05
N GLU A 190 7.64 10.20 12.92
CA GLU A 190 9.09 9.92 12.91
C GLU A 190 9.94 11.17 13.02
N TYR A 191 9.43 12.32 12.54
CA TYR A 191 10.13 13.59 12.46
C TYR A 191 9.23 14.74 12.98
N PRO A 192 8.92 14.79 14.28
CA PRO A 192 8.00 15.80 14.85
C PRO A 192 8.42 17.23 14.53
N ALA A 193 7.47 18.06 14.11
CA ALA A 193 7.66 19.49 13.79
C ALA A 193 8.67 19.78 12.65
N VAL A 194 8.87 18.84 11.73
CA VAL A 194 9.77 19.03 10.59
C VAL A 194 9.14 19.92 9.52
N ASP A 195 9.99 20.67 8.83
CA ASP A 195 9.68 21.26 7.55
C ASP A 195 9.74 20.15 6.48
N TYR A 196 8.65 19.94 5.72
CA TYR A 196 8.55 18.84 4.78
C TYR A 196 9.46 19.00 3.55
N GLU A 197 9.73 20.24 3.10
CA GLU A 197 10.66 20.48 1.99
C GLU A 197 12.09 20.16 2.44
N ALA A 198 12.52 20.66 3.60
CA ALA A 198 13.81 20.34 4.18
C ALA A 198 13.98 18.83 4.46
N MET A 199 12.88 18.14 4.86
CA MET A 199 12.91 16.68 5.03
C MET A 199 13.04 15.96 3.69
N LEU A 200 12.37 16.44 2.64
CA LEU A 200 12.49 15.85 1.32
C LEU A 200 13.92 16.01 0.77
N GLU A 201 14.58 17.16 0.99
CA GLU A 201 16.00 17.36 0.67
C GLU A 201 16.91 16.38 1.46
N GLN A 202 16.56 16.09 2.72
CA GLN A 202 17.26 15.08 3.52
C GLN A 202 17.12 13.68 2.91
N TYR A 203 15.92 13.32 2.43
CA TYR A 203 15.72 12.07 1.69
C TYR A 203 16.51 12.05 0.38
N GLN A 204 16.51 13.13 -0.41
CA GLN A 204 17.28 13.23 -1.65
C GLN A 204 18.78 13.04 -1.45
N SER A 205 19.29 13.49 -0.31
CA SER A 205 20.71 13.35 0.03
C SER A 205 21.11 11.90 0.39
N ASN A 206 20.16 11.02 0.66
CA ASN A 206 20.37 9.65 1.13
C ASN A 206 19.81 8.57 0.19
N CYS A 207 18.78 8.89 -0.61
CA CYS A 207 18.04 7.95 -1.43
C CYS A 207 18.22 8.26 -2.91
N ALA A 208 18.45 7.24 -3.73
CA ALA A 208 18.71 7.43 -5.16
C ALA A 208 17.44 7.57 -6.02
N GLY A 209 16.31 7.10 -5.52
CA GLY A 209 15.05 7.01 -6.26
C GLY A 209 14.16 8.24 -6.17
N LEU A 210 12.93 8.07 -6.61
CA LEU A 210 11.85 9.06 -6.51
C LEU A 210 11.31 9.10 -5.08
N ILE A 211 11.34 10.26 -4.44
CA ILE A 211 10.77 10.52 -3.12
C ILE A 211 9.42 11.20 -3.31
N ILE A 212 8.38 10.70 -2.62
CA ILE A 212 7.01 11.22 -2.71
C ILE A 212 6.45 11.37 -1.28
N PHE A 213 6.04 12.58 -0.92
CA PHE A 213 5.35 12.86 0.33
C PHE A 213 3.88 13.15 0.06
N THR A 214 2.98 12.41 0.70
CA THR A 214 1.54 12.51 0.50
C THR A 214 0.84 13.13 1.70
N PHE A 215 -0.12 14.02 1.45
CA PHE A 215 -0.82 14.82 2.45
C PHE A 215 -2.35 14.78 2.26
N GLY A 216 -2.88 13.63 1.85
CA GLY A 216 -4.30 13.45 1.56
C GLY A 216 -4.77 14.32 0.40
N SER A 217 -5.64 15.30 0.65
CA SER A 217 -6.14 16.24 -0.37
C SER A 217 -5.23 17.45 -0.63
N HIS A 218 -4.16 17.60 0.16
CA HIS A 218 -3.18 18.68 -0.03
C HIS A 218 -2.12 18.29 -1.06
N PRO A 219 -1.35 19.27 -1.58
CA PRO A 219 -0.33 19.01 -2.60
C PRO A 219 0.67 17.93 -2.21
N VAL A 220 0.89 16.99 -3.12
CA VAL A 220 1.96 15.99 -3.03
C VAL A 220 3.28 16.70 -3.31
N LEU A 221 4.29 16.50 -2.48
CA LEU A 221 5.67 16.92 -2.72
C LEU A 221 6.45 15.74 -3.29
N PHE A 222 7.23 15.95 -4.34
CA PHE A 222 8.05 14.88 -4.89
C PHE A 222 9.32 15.39 -5.56
N ALA A 223 10.35 14.56 -5.55
CA ALA A 223 11.58 14.78 -6.31
C ALA A 223 12.39 13.49 -6.41
N SER A 224 13.13 13.32 -7.50
CA SER A 224 14.22 12.36 -7.59
C SER A 224 15.54 12.97 -7.11
N ALA A 225 16.52 12.13 -6.81
CA ALA A 225 17.84 12.58 -6.38
C ALA A 225 18.46 13.64 -7.34
N GLY A 226 18.88 14.76 -6.78
CA GLY A 226 19.50 15.86 -7.52
C GLY A 226 18.56 16.70 -8.42
N LYS A 227 17.25 16.47 -8.37
CA LYS A 227 16.24 17.30 -9.06
C LYS A 227 15.62 18.31 -8.09
N THR A 228 14.99 19.36 -8.66
CA THR A 228 14.19 20.30 -7.88
C THR A 228 12.95 19.63 -7.32
N ILE A 229 12.50 20.08 -6.14
CA ILE A 229 11.23 19.64 -5.54
C ILE A 229 10.08 20.18 -6.40
N GLU A 230 9.21 19.30 -6.78
CA GLU A 230 7.98 19.58 -7.51
C GLU A 230 6.75 19.33 -6.65
N THR A 231 5.63 19.95 -7.00
CA THR A 231 4.35 19.75 -6.34
C THR A 231 3.30 19.29 -7.34
N PHE A 232 2.42 18.40 -6.88
CA PHE A 232 1.24 18.00 -7.65
C PHE A 232 -0.01 18.15 -6.80
N GLN A 233 -0.98 18.94 -7.25
CA GLN A 233 -2.27 19.08 -6.58
C GLN A 233 -3.13 17.86 -6.87
N PRO A 234 -3.57 17.06 -5.88
CA PRO A 234 -4.47 15.94 -6.10
C PRO A 234 -5.80 16.33 -6.76
N TYR A 235 -6.48 15.36 -7.35
CA TYR A 235 -7.78 15.58 -7.99
C TYR A 235 -8.85 15.92 -6.96
N SER A 236 -9.63 16.99 -7.23
CA SER A 236 -10.77 17.36 -6.39
C SER A 236 -11.94 16.42 -6.68
N ILE A 237 -12.32 15.62 -5.69
CA ILE A 237 -13.39 14.63 -5.80
C ILE A 237 -14.32 14.73 -4.58
N LYS A 238 -15.52 14.17 -4.70
CA LYS A 238 -16.38 13.94 -3.54
C LYS A 238 -15.97 12.62 -2.88
N VAL A 239 -15.16 12.72 -1.84
CA VAL A 239 -14.67 11.54 -1.09
C VAL A 239 -15.82 10.80 -0.44
N VAL A 240 -15.84 9.48 -0.60
CA VAL A 240 -16.77 8.54 0.05
C VAL A 240 -16.05 7.71 1.10
N ASP A 241 -14.83 7.25 0.79
CA ASP A 241 -13.99 6.47 1.71
C ASP A 241 -12.51 6.70 1.38
N THR A 242 -11.65 6.76 2.40
CA THR A 242 -10.20 6.91 2.25
C THR A 242 -9.41 5.68 2.69
N LEU A 243 -10.11 4.59 3.06
CA LEU A 243 -9.46 3.34 3.45
C LEU A 243 -8.60 2.82 2.29
N ALA A 244 -7.34 2.48 2.57
CA ALA A 244 -6.37 2.00 1.58
C ALA A 244 -6.08 2.97 0.39
N ALA A 245 -6.37 4.26 0.52
CA ALA A 245 -6.01 5.25 -0.52
C ALA A 245 -4.49 5.31 -0.73
N GLY A 246 -3.69 5.19 0.33
CA GLY A 246 -2.22 5.10 0.26
C GLY A 246 -1.74 3.88 -0.50
N ASP A 247 -2.33 2.70 -0.26
CA ASP A 247 -1.98 1.46 -0.94
C ASP A 247 -2.33 1.53 -2.44
N THR A 248 -3.48 2.15 -2.74
CA THR A 248 -3.92 2.40 -4.11
C THR A 248 -3.01 3.40 -4.81
N PHE A 249 -2.54 4.44 -4.12
CA PHE A 249 -1.54 5.38 -4.62
C PHE A 249 -0.24 4.64 -4.95
N ARG A 250 0.27 3.81 -4.02
CA ARG A 250 1.48 2.99 -4.25
C ARG A 250 1.33 2.08 -5.47
N ALA A 251 0.19 1.42 -5.62
CA ALA A 251 -0.06 0.60 -6.81
C ALA A 251 0.02 1.43 -8.11
N GLY A 252 -0.48 2.65 -8.09
CA GLY A 252 -0.31 3.61 -9.21
C GLY A 252 1.14 3.98 -9.47
N VAL A 253 1.96 4.19 -8.42
CA VAL A 253 3.41 4.44 -8.55
C VAL A 253 4.11 3.23 -9.18
N VAL A 254 3.86 2.01 -8.68
CA VAL A 254 4.42 0.78 -9.26
C VAL A 254 4.03 0.63 -10.74
N TYR A 255 2.77 0.88 -11.07
CA TYR A 255 2.29 0.82 -12.46
C TYR A 255 3.06 1.82 -13.36
N GLY A 256 3.22 3.07 -12.93
CA GLY A 256 3.93 4.09 -13.68
C GLY A 256 5.43 3.76 -13.87
N ILE A 257 6.08 3.21 -12.85
CA ILE A 257 7.47 2.71 -12.93
C ILE A 257 7.58 1.59 -13.98
N LEU A 258 6.68 0.61 -13.97
CA LEU A 258 6.65 -0.46 -14.98
C LEU A 258 6.46 0.06 -16.40
N LYS A 259 5.80 1.21 -16.56
CA LYS A 259 5.61 1.87 -17.87
C LYS A 259 6.80 2.76 -18.28
N GLY A 260 7.77 2.97 -17.39
CA GLY A 260 8.92 3.84 -17.64
C GLY A 260 8.56 5.34 -17.74
N TRP A 261 7.51 5.77 -17.05
CA TRP A 261 7.02 7.16 -17.08
C TRP A 261 7.95 8.11 -16.31
N SER A 262 7.85 9.39 -16.61
CA SER A 262 8.51 10.46 -15.84
C SER A 262 7.94 10.56 -14.42
N ASP A 263 8.70 11.19 -13.51
CA ASP A 263 8.30 11.36 -12.11
C ASP A 263 6.92 12.01 -11.99
N LEU A 264 6.65 13.06 -12.78
CA LEU A 264 5.37 13.75 -12.81
C LEU A 264 4.22 12.85 -13.31
N GLU A 265 4.45 12.08 -14.37
CA GLU A 265 3.44 11.16 -14.90
C GLU A 265 3.12 10.05 -13.90
N VAL A 266 4.14 9.53 -13.19
CA VAL A 266 3.97 8.55 -12.11
C VAL A 266 3.10 9.11 -10.99
N VAL A 267 3.42 10.32 -10.49
CA VAL A 267 2.66 10.96 -9.40
C VAL A 267 1.24 11.32 -9.84
N ARG A 268 1.08 11.83 -11.07
CA ARG A 268 -0.22 12.16 -11.66
C ARG A 268 -1.13 10.93 -11.73
N PHE A 269 -0.62 9.82 -12.26
CA PHE A 269 -1.38 8.58 -12.38
C PHE A 269 -1.69 7.96 -11.01
N ALA A 270 -0.73 7.94 -10.09
CA ALA A 270 -0.92 7.45 -8.74
C ALA A 270 -1.98 8.26 -7.97
N SER A 271 -1.95 9.58 -8.09
CA SER A 271 -2.96 10.47 -7.50
C SER A 271 -4.35 10.21 -8.07
N ALA A 272 -4.48 10.01 -9.39
CA ALA A 272 -5.75 9.70 -10.03
C ALA A 272 -6.26 8.32 -9.61
N THR A 273 -5.37 7.32 -9.51
CA THR A 273 -5.71 5.96 -9.07
C THR A 273 -6.27 5.97 -7.65
N ALA A 274 -5.62 6.67 -6.73
CA ALA A 274 -6.11 6.85 -5.36
C ALA A 274 -7.43 7.63 -5.30
N ALA A 275 -7.57 8.69 -6.09
CA ALA A 275 -8.77 9.50 -6.14
C ALA A 275 -9.99 8.68 -6.63
N VAL A 276 -9.83 7.87 -7.70
CA VAL A 276 -10.90 6.99 -8.20
C VAL A 276 -11.33 5.99 -7.13
N SER A 277 -10.39 5.38 -6.39
CA SER A 277 -10.76 4.44 -5.32
C SER A 277 -11.57 5.12 -4.22
N CYS A 278 -11.29 6.38 -3.90
CA CYS A 278 -12.00 7.13 -2.87
C CYS A 278 -13.44 7.53 -3.24
N LEU A 279 -13.91 7.27 -4.46
CA LEU A 279 -15.29 7.54 -4.90
C LEU A 279 -16.31 6.48 -4.44
N ARG A 280 -15.88 5.38 -3.82
CA ARG A 280 -16.71 4.23 -3.47
C ARG A 280 -16.43 3.68 -2.07
N PHE A 281 -17.35 2.87 -1.56
CA PHE A 281 -17.22 2.25 -0.23
C PHE A 281 -17.50 0.74 -0.27
N PRO A 282 -16.61 -0.10 0.27
CA PRO A 282 -15.23 0.20 0.66
C PRO A 282 -14.36 0.48 -0.58
N SER A 283 -13.39 1.36 -0.45
CA SER A 283 -12.61 1.90 -1.58
C SER A 283 -11.89 0.83 -2.41
N VAL A 284 -11.44 -0.28 -1.78
CA VAL A 284 -10.72 -1.38 -2.46
C VAL A 284 -11.61 -2.54 -2.87
N TYR A 285 -12.89 -2.53 -2.53
CA TYR A 285 -13.81 -3.60 -2.89
C TYR A 285 -14.04 -3.68 -4.40
N GLU A 286 -14.16 -2.54 -5.03
CA GLU A 286 -14.19 -2.37 -6.49
C GLU A 286 -12.98 -1.51 -6.89
N PRO A 287 -11.81 -2.12 -7.16
CA PRO A 287 -10.59 -1.39 -7.43
C PRO A 287 -10.72 -0.57 -8.73
N PRO A 288 -9.98 0.56 -8.85
CA PRO A 288 -10.06 1.46 -10.00
C PRO A 288 -9.64 0.76 -11.30
N THR A 289 -10.29 1.12 -12.41
CA THR A 289 -9.95 0.65 -13.75
C THR A 289 -9.09 1.69 -14.49
N ILE A 290 -8.33 1.25 -15.50
CA ILE A 290 -7.57 2.16 -16.38
C ILE A 290 -8.47 3.19 -17.04
N ALA A 291 -9.69 2.82 -17.44
CA ALA A 291 -10.64 3.73 -18.07
C ALA A 291 -11.05 4.86 -17.12
N GLU A 292 -11.45 4.55 -15.90
CA GLU A 292 -11.85 5.55 -14.89
C GLU A 292 -10.68 6.49 -14.51
N ILE A 293 -9.47 5.92 -14.35
CA ILE A 293 -8.27 6.70 -14.05
C ILE A 293 -7.97 7.67 -15.18
N THR A 294 -8.02 7.19 -16.44
CA THR A 294 -7.75 8.00 -17.62
C THR A 294 -8.81 9.09 -17.81
N GLU A 295 -10.07 8.78 -17.57
CA GLU A 295 -11.17 9.76 -17.60
C GLU A 295 -10.93 10.89 -16.58
N LEU A 296 -10.56 10.54 -15.35
CA LEU A 296 -10.26 11.53 -14.31
C LEU A 296 -9.04 12.40 -14.69
N ILE A 297 -7.97 11.79 -15.22
CA ILE A 297 -6.79 12.53 -15.70
C ILE A 297 -7.18 13.52 -16.78
N ASN A 298 -7.97 13.11 -17.77
CA ASN A 298 -8.38 13.94 -18.89
C ASN A 298 -9.41 15.02 -18.52
N SER A 299 -10.14 14.87 -17.41
CA SER A 299 -11.06 15.87 -16.89
C SER A 299 -10.37 17.14 -16.39
N ARG A 300 -9.07 17.07 -16.14
CA ARG A 300 -8.21 18.18 -15.73
C ARG A 300 -7.05 18.28 -16.73
N PRO A 301 -7.22 19.02 -17.85
CA PRO A 301 -6.09 19.36 -18.72
C PRO A 301 -5.08 20.21 -17.93
N ASP A 302 -3.82 20.10 -18.29
CA ASP A 302 -2.67 20.82 -17.71
C ASP A 302 -2.83 22.34 -17.77
#